data_d65428ee217ea1c0f17c9cd9476c2813
#
_entry.id   d65428ee217ea1c0f17c9cd9476c2813
#
_cell.length_a   1.000
_cell.length_b   1.000
_cell.length_c   1.000
_cell.angle_alpha   90.00
_cell.angle_beta   90.00
_cell.angle_gamma   90.00
#
_symmetry.space_group_name_H-M   'P 1'
#
loop_
_entity.id
_entity.type
_entity.pdbx_description
1 polymer ?
#
loop_
_entity_poly.entity_id
_entity_poly.type
_entity_poly.pdbx_seq_one_letter_code
_entity_poly.pdbx_strand_id
1 'polypeptide(L)'
;MGSSQKPSLKKRFYQVKIKSLEVTSLRKLGQLMGQLQRQAFRKAYCKIWDLARVEVSMEPIASLSQYYDQPLRCFTFEDFQLVPTVKEFEEILGCPLGGRKPYLFSGFYPSTTRVAKVVKISAQELDRVKQNRNGVVGVPRKCLEERAKALANQGEWAFFY
;
A
#
# COMPACT_ATOMS: atom_id res chain seq x y z
N MET A 1 47.65 -12.70 -28.14
CA MET A 1 47.02 -11.79 -27.14
C MET A 1 45.75 -11.24 -27.77
N GLY A 2 44.63 -11.88 -27.53
CA GLY A 2 43.35 -11.48 -28.07
C GLY A 2 42.59 -10.69 -26.98
N SER A 3 42.40 -9.41 -27.18
CA SER A 3 41.56 -8.56 -26.30
C SER A 3 40.10 -8.90 -26.58
N SER A 4 39.50 -9.64 -25.67
CA SER A 4 38.07 -9.85 -25.64
C SER A 4 37.34 -8.57 -25.26
N GLN A 5 36.88 -7.80 -26.25
CA GLN A 5 35.97 -6.68 -26.02
C GLN A 5 34.62 -7.26 -25.57
N LYS A 6 34.28 -7.05 -24.29
CA LYS A 6 32.94 -7.27 -23.80
C LYS A 6 31.96 -6.36 -24.57
N PRO A 7 30.85 -6.90 -25.09
CA PRO A 7 29.85 -6.08 -25.76
C PRO A 7 29.25 -5.10 -24.76
N SER A 8 29.41 -3.79 -25.01
CA SER A 8 28.77 -2.73 -24.25
C SER A 8 27.25 -2.83 -24.49
N LEU A 9 26.55 -3.36 -23.53
CA LEU A 9 25.09 -3.35 -23.50
C LEU A 9 24.64 -1.88 -23.43
N LYS A 10 24.20 -1.31 -24.57
CA LYS A 10 23.54 -0.01 -24.59
C LYS A 10 22.27 -0.11 -23.73
N LYS A 11 22.32 0.37 -22.52
CA LYS A 11 21.14 0.49 -21.64
C LYS A 11 20.09 1.32 -22.38
N ARG A 12 18.99 0.69 -22.77
CA ARG A 12 17.81 1.40 -23.27
C ARG A 12 17.07 1.95 -22.05
N PHE A 13 17.10 3.26 -21.89
CA PHE A 13 16.24 3.92 -20.91
C PHE A 13 14.80 3.87 -21.42
N TYR A 14 13.93 3.20 -20.67
CA TYR A 14 12.52 3.20 -20.94
C TYR A 14 11.85 4.36 -20.18
N GLN A 15 10.96 5.08 -20.84
CA GLN A 15 10.12 6.03 -20.13
C GLN A 15 9.12 5.27 -19.25
N VAL A 16 9.42 5.13 -17.99
CA VAL A 16 8.53 4.52 -17.02
C VAL A 16 7.54 5.58 -16.53
N LYS A 17 6.27 5.39 -16.82
CA LYS A 17 5.22 6.27 -16.32
C LYS A 17 4.92 5.94 -14.86
N ILE A 18 5.51 6.71 -13.96
CA ILE A 18 5.25 6.56 -12.53
C ILE A 18 3.98 7.33 -12.18
N LYS A 19 3.06 6.63 -11.53
CA LYS A 19 1.84 7.24 -11.01
C LYS A 19 2.06 7.62 -9.54
N SER A 20 1.96 8.91 -9.23
CA SER A 20 2.02 9.37 -7.85
C SER A 20 0.86 8.78 -7.03
N LEU A 21 1.14 8.43 -5.79
CA LEU A 21 0.13 7.95 -4.87
C LEU A 21 -0.69 9.15 -4.36
N GLU A 22 -2.00 9.17 -4.66
CA GLU A 22 -2.92 10.17 -4.11
C GLU A 22 -3.27 9.81 -2.66
N VAL A 23 -2.72 10.54 -1.72
CA VAL A 23 -2.89 10.32 -0.26
C VAL A 23 -3.66 11.44 0.44
N THR A 24 -4.06 12.49 -0.29
CA THR A 24 -4.72 13.68 0.29
C THR A 24 -5.99 13.33 1.05
N SER A 25 -6.81 12.45 0.50
CA SER A 25 -8.05 12.00 1.16
C SER A 25 -7.77 11.19 2.43
N LEU A 26 -6.73 10.36 2.44
CA LEU A 26 -6.30 9.64 3.63
C LEU A 26 -5.78 10.59 4.70
N ARG A 27 -4.98 11.59 4.32
CA ARG A 27 -4.50 12.64 5.25
C ARG A 27 -5.68 13.37 5.91
N LYS A 28 -6.71 13.75 5.12
CA LYS A 28 -7.93 14.37 5.63
C LYS A 28 -8.68 13.47 6.61
N LEU A 29 -8.82 12.18 6.31
CA LEU A 29 -9.42 11.22 7.25
C LEU A 29 -8.66 11.15 8.58
N GLY A 30 -7.33 11.14 8.54
CA GLY A 30 -6.54 11.14 9.76
C GLY A 30 -6.64 12.41 10.59
N GLN A 31 -6.93 13.55 9.96
CA GLN A 31 -7.20 14.79 10.71
C GLN A 31 -8.48 14.69 11.56
N LEU A 32 -9.44 13.86 11.13
CA LEU A 32 -10.68 13.62 11.89
C LEU A 32 -10.46 12.73 13.12
N MET A 33 -9.35 12.01 13.21
CA MET A 33 -9.03 11.15 14.35
C MET A 33 -8.66 12.01 15.57
N GLY A 34 -9.30 11.76 16.69
CA GLY A 34 -8.87 12.28 18.00
C GLY A 34 -7.63 11.55 18.53
N GLN A 35 -7.11 11.99 19.67
CA GLN A 35 -5.87 11.43 20.23
C GLN A 35 -5.99 9.95 20.56
N LEU A 36 -7.09 9.52 21.17
CA LEU A 36 -7.31 8.12 21.53
C LEU A 36 -7.39 7.21 20.28
N GLN A 37 -8.09 7.68 19.24
CA GLN A 37 -8.21 6.94 17.99
C GLN A 37 -6.86 6.79 17.28
N ARG A 38 -6.02 7.84 17.28
CA ARG A 38 -4.66 7.78 16.73
C ARG A 38 -3.77 6.81 17.49
N GLN A 39 -3.86 6.78 18.81
CA GLN A 39 -3.11 5.81 19.63
C GLN A 39 -3.54 4.40 19.34
N ALA A 40 -4.84 4.15 19.27
CA ALA A 40 -5.39 2.85 18.95
C ALA A 40 -5.01 2.39 17.54
N PHE A 41 -5.12 3.27 16.54
CA PHE A 41 -4.69 2.99 15.18
C PHE A 41 -3.19 2.66 15.11
N ARG A 42 -2.34 3.44 15.80
CA ARG A 42 -0.90 3.19 15.85
C ARG A 42 -0.57 1.87 16.53
N LYS A 43 -1.32 1.48 17.56
CA LYS A 43 -1.18 0.17 18.20
C LYS A 43 -1.51 -0.99 17.26
N ALA A 44 -2.52 -0.84 16.41
CA ALA A 44 -2.97 -1.87 15.48
C ALA A 44 -2.13 -1.92 14.19
N TYR A 45 -1.75 -0.77 13.65
CA TYR A 45 -1.17 -0.61 12.31
C TYR A 45 0.19 0.07 12.31
N CYS A 46 0.78 0.31 13.48
CA CYS A 46 2.11 0.89 13.64
C CYS A 46 2.25 2.27 12.96
N LYS A 47 3.34 2.54 12.25
CA LYS A 47 3.61 3.83 11.61
C LYS A 47 2.97 4.00 10.22
N ILE A 48 2.06 3.12 9.79
CA ILE A 48 1.46 3.21 8.44
C ILE A 48 0.87 4.61 8.17
N TRP A 49 0.26 5.22 9.18
CA TRP A 49 -0.29 6.56 9.05
C TRP A 49 0.79 7.63 8.85
N ASP A 50 1.92 7.47 9.50
CA ASP A 50 3.04 8.40 9.38
C ASP A 50 3.63 8.36 7.97
N LEU A 51 3.66 7.18 7.33
CA LEU A 51 4.10 7.02 5.93
C LEU A 51 3.19 7.77 4.94
N ALA A 52 1.87 7.86 5.20
CA ALA A 52 0.97 8.65 4.35
C ALA A 52 1.25 10.16 4.38
N ARG A 53 2.08 10.63 5.33
CA ARG A 53 2.49 12.04 5.48
C ARG A 53 3.85 12.34 4.84
N VAL A 54 4.60 11.32 4.48
CA VAL A 54 5.90 11.48 3.82
C VAL A 54 5.70 12.07 2.44
N GLU A 55 6.44 13.11 2.13
CA GLU A 55 6.50 13.65 0.78
C GLU A 55 7.49 12.83 -0.03
N VAL A 56 7.03 12.37 -1.17
CA VAL A 56 7.81 11.51 -2.05
C VAL A 56 8.22 12.29 -3.28
N SER A 57 9.53 12.48 -3.47
CA SER A 57 10.07 13.00 -4.72
C SER A 57 9.94 11.93 -5.82
N MET A 58 9.40 12.32 -6.96
CA MET A 58 9.19 11.40 -8.08
C MET A 58 10.46 11.15 -8.90
N GLU A 59 11.41 12.04 -8.87
CA GLU A 59 12.65 11.92 -9.65
C GLU A 59 13.54 10.74 -9.23
N PRO A 60 13.85 10.55 -7.92
CA PRO A 60 14.58 9.36 -7.48
C PRO A 60 13.84 8.05 -7.80
N ILE A 61 12.48 8.03 -7.67
CA ILE A 61 11.68 6.85 -7.99
C ILE A 61 11.75 6.56 -9.49
N ALA A 62 11.65 7.59 -10.34
CA ALA A 62 11.77 7.43 -11.79
C ALA A 62 13.15 6.86 -12.17
N SER A 63 14.22 7.36 -11.57
CA SER A 63 15.57 6.85 -11.79
C SER A 63 15.72 5.40 -11.33
N LEU A 64 15.24 5.07 -10.13
CA LEU A 64 15.33 3.73 -9.57
C LEU A 64 14.46 2.71 -10.35
N SER A 65 13.31 3.14 -10.88
CA SER A 65 12.39 2.27 -11.62
C SER A 65 13.01 1.70 -12.91
N GLN A 66 14.07 2.32 -13.46
CA GLN A 66 14.82 1.81 -14.61
C GLN A 66 15.54 0.49 -14.31
N TYR A 67 15.79 0.21 -13.05
CA TYR A 67 16.48 -0.99 -12.58
C TYR A 67 15.53 -2.05 -12.04
N TYR A 68 14.22 -1.79 -12.05
CA TYR A 68 13.24 -2.73 -11.51
C TYR A 68 13.00 -3.90 -12.46
N ASP A 69 13.28 -5.08 -11.96
CA ASP A 69 12.98 -6.36 -12.61
C ASP A 69 11.65 -6.89 -12.09
N GLN A 70 10.62 -6.84 -12.92
CA GLN A 70 9.26 -7.24 -12.53
C GLN A 70 9.13 -8.74 -12.20
N PRO A 71 9.70 -9.67 -12.99
CA PRO A 71 9.71 -11.09 -12.67
C PRO A 71 10.35 -11.41 -11.33
N LEU A 72 11.52 -10.82 -11.06
CA LEU A 72 12.27 -11.05 -9.83
C LEU A 72 11.78 -10.19 -8.66
N ARG A 73 10.96 -9.17 -8.94
CA ARG A 73 10.46 -8.18 -7.95
C ARG A 73 11.57 -7.50 -7.14
N CYS A 74 12.67 -7.23 -7.78
CA CYS A 74 13.84 -6.58 -7.20
C CYS A 74 14.40 -5.51 -8.12
N PHE A 75 15.33 -4.71 -7.61
CA PHE A 75 16.10 -3.80 -8.43
C PHE A 75 17.41 -4.49 -8.79
N THR A 76 17.68 -4.63 -10.10
CA THR A 76 18.85 -5.32 -10.61
C THR A 76 19.83 -4.29 -11.16
N PHE A 77 20.98 -4.19 -10.55
CA PHE A 77 22.12 -3.39 -10.98
C PHE A 77 23.15 -4.30 -11.66
N GLU A 78 24.24 -3.72 -12.17
CA GLU A 78 25.24 -4.49 -12.92
C GLU A 78 25.89 -5.57 -12.05
N ASP A 79 26.23 -5.25 -10.81
CA ASP A 79 27.00 -6.11 -9.91
C ASP A 79 26.21 -6.65 -8.71
N PHE A 80 24.98 -6.14 -8.48
CA PHE A 80 24.17 -6.56 -7.32
C PHE A 80 22.67 -6.41 -7.56
N GLN A 81 21.89 -7.05 -6.69
CA GLN A 81 20.44 -6.92 -6.61
C GLN A 81 20.05 -6.30 -5.28
N LEU A 82 19.06 -5.40 -5.32
CA LEU A 82 18.51 -4.76 -4.13
C LEU A 82 17.06 -5.22 -3.95
N VAL A 83 16.80 -5.85 -2.82
CA VAL A 83 15.46 -6.29 -2.41
C VAL A 83 15.20 -5.80 -1.00
N PRO A 84 14.11 -5.08 -0.75
CA PRO A 84 13.74 -4.74 0.62
C PRO A 84 13.48 -6.00 1.44
N THR A 85 14.12 -6.10 2.58
CA THR A 85 13.94 -7.23 3.50
C THR A 85 12.73 -7.01 4.42
N VAL A 86 12.21 -8.10 4.98
CA VAL A 86 11.14 -8.01 6.00
C VAL A 86 11.60 -7.18 7.20
N LYS A 87 12.88 -7.31 7.59
CA LYS A 87 13.45 -6.54 8.69
C LYS A 87 13.46 -5.04 8.43
N GLU A 88 13.82 -4.62 7.22
CA GLU A 88 13.75 -3.20 6.82
C GLU A 88 12.31 -2.68 6.87
N PHE A 89 11.33 -3.48 6.42
CA PHE A 89 9.92 -3.11 6.56
C PHE A 89 9.49 -3.00 8.02
N GLU A 90 9.94 -3.90 8.91
CA GLU A 90 9.69 -3.81 10.34
C GLU A 90 10.22 -2.50 10.93
N GLU A 91 11.42 -2.10 10.55
CA GLU A 91 12.06 -0.85 11.02
C GLU A 91 11.31 0.38 10.50
N ILE A 92 11.02 0.43 9.20
CA ILE A 92 10.27 1.54 8.56
C ILE A 92 8.88 1.69 9.21
N LEU A 93 8.16 0.60 9.37
CA LEU A 93 6.83 0.59 9.95
C LEU A 93 6.85 0.76 11.48
N GLY A 94 7.97 0.46 12.12
CA GLY A 94 8.06 0.37 13.58
C GLY A 94 7.17 -0.74 14.13
N CYS A 95 7.04 -1.83 13.39
CA CYS A 95 6.12 -2.93 13.65
C CYS A 95 6.86 -4.27 13.61
N PRO A 96 7.54 -4.66 14.69
CA PRO A 96 8.23 -5.95 14.73
C PRO A 96 7.23 -7.09 14.59
N LEU A 97 7.51 -8.04 13.71
CA LEU A 97 6.66 -9.21 13.50
C LEU A 97 6.57 -10.07 14.79
N GLY A 98 7.61 -10.02 15.64
CA GLY A 98 7.58 -10.70 16.94
C GLY A 98 7.26 -12.19 16.84
N GLY A 99 7.78 -12.86 15.80
CA GLY A 99 7.47 -14.26 15.50
C GLY A 99 6.15 -14.49 14.76
N ARG A 100 5.36 -13.45 14.49
CA ARG A 100 4.19 -13.54 13.62
C ARG A 100 4.64 -13.73 12.17
N LYS A 101 3.95 -14.59 11.43
CA LYS A 101 4.19 -14.73 9.99
C LYS A 101 3.76 -13.46 9.27
N PRO A 102 4.54 -12.95 8.30
CA PRO A 102 4.10 -11.85 7.45
C PRO A 102 2.82 -12.27 6.72
N TYR A 103 1.93 -11.30 6.49
CA TYR A 103 0.72 -11.55 5.72
C TYR A 103 1.10 -11.93 4.29
N LEU A 104 0.74 -13.14 3.92
CA LEU A 104 0.82 -13.62 2.55
C LEU A 104 -0.60 -13.80 2.04
N PHE A 105 -0.91 -13.19 0.89
CA PHE A 105 -2.22 -13.36 0.27
C PHE A 105 -2.46 -14.83 -0.07
N SER A 106 -3.48 -15.41 0.54
CA SER A 106 -3.81 -16.84 0.42
C SER A 106 -4.69 -17.19 -0.80
N GLY A 107 -4.99 -16.21 -1.65
CA GLY A 107 -5.91 -16.38 -2.79
C GLY A 107 -7.40 -16.22 -2.43
N PHE A 108 -7.73 -16.08 -1.16
CA PHE A 108 -9.11 -15.93 -0.71
C PHE A 108 -9.42 -14.48 -0.33
N TYR A 109 -10.47 -13.94 -0.93
CA TYR A 109 -11.03 -12.66 -0.54
C TYR A 109 -12.08 -12.83 0.58
N PRO A 110 -12.22 -11.85 1.49
CA PRO A 110 -13.27 -11.91 2.51
C PRO A 110 -14.65 -11.89 1.85
N SER A 111 -15.60 -12.60 2.45
CA SER A 111 -17.00 -12.59 1.98
C SER A 111 -17.61 -11.19 2.07
N THR A 112 -18.59 -10.89 1.21
CA THR A 112 -19.35 -9.62 1.23
C THR A 112 -19.89 -9.32 2.62
N THR A 113 -20.46 -10.31 3.28
CA THR A 113 -21.01 -10.18 4.63
C THR A 113 -19.96 -9.76 5.65
N ARG A 114 -18.76 -10.33 5.58
CA ARG A 114 -17.66 -9.96 6.46
C ARG A 114 -17.19 -8.51 6.22
N VAL A 115 -17.04 -8.12 4.97
CA VAL A 115 -16.67 -6.74 4.61
C VAL A 115 -17.79 -5.76 5.04
N ALA A 116 -19.05 -6.07 4.76
CA ALA A 116 -20.20 -5.26 5.13
C ALA A 116 -20.27 -5.01 6.65
N LYS A 117 -19.99 -6.04 7.45
CA LYS A 117 -19.90 -5.92 8.91
C LYS A 117 -18.81 -4.94 9.34
N VAL A 118 -17.62 -5.02 8.71
CA VAL A 118 -16.49 -4.13 9.03
C VAL A 118 -16.80 -2.68 8.66
N VAL A 119 -17.37 -2.42 7.48
CA VAL A 119 -17.68 -1.05 7.02
C VAL A 119 -19.06 -0.56 7.52
N LYS A 120 -19.78 -1.38 8.30
CA LYS A 120 -21.10 -1.08 8.90
C LYS A 120 -22.14 -0.60 7.90
N ILE A 121 -22.29 -1.35 6.83
CA ILE A 121 -23.39 -1.23 5.87
C ILE A 121 -24.05 -2.58 5.68
N SER A 122 -25.23 -2.62 5.07
CA SER A 122 -25.84 -3.89 4.72
C SER A 122 -25.06 -4.60 3.60
N ALA A 123 -25.14 -5.94 3.58
CA ALA A 123 -24.51 -6.70 2.49
C ALA A 123 -25.11 -6.32 1.12
N GLN A 124 -26.41 -6.02 1.07
CA GLN A 124 -27.10 -5.59 -0.14
C GLN A 124 -26.58 -4.23 -0.66
N GLU A 125 -26.36 -3.28 0.25
CA GLU A 125 -25.78 -1.97 -0.09
C GLU A 125 -24.34 -2.12 -0.58
N LEU A 126 -23.53 -2.98 0.06
CA LEU A 126 -22.17 -3.26 -0.37
C LEU A 126 -22.15 -3.89 -1.78
N ASP A 127 -23.07 -4.82 -2.08
CA ASP A 127 -23.14 -5.45 -3.40
C ASP A 127 -23.52 -4.46 -4.51
N ARG A 128 -24.33 -3.44 -4.20
CA ARG A 128 -24.69 -2.38 -5.16
C ARG A 128 -23.49 -1.48 -5.53
N VAL A 129 -22.57 -1.25 -4.59
CA VAL A 129 -21.41 -0.37 -4.82
C VAL A 129 -20.18 -1.11 -5.32
N LYS A 130 -20.17 -2.43 -5.32
CA LYS A 130 -19.08 -3.23 -5.88
C LYS A 130 -18.90 -2.95 -7.37
N GLN A 131 -17.66 -2.94 -7.79
CA GLN A 131 -17.28 -2.79 -9.20
C GLN A 131 -16.31 -3.91 -9.59
N ASN A 132 -16.44 -4.36 -10.83
CA ASN A 132 -15.47 -5.25 -11.44
C ASN A 132 -14.56 -4.43 -12.35
N ARG A 133 -13.25 -4.48 -12.10
CA ARG A 133 -12.24 -3.88 -12.97
C ARG A 133 -11.20 -4.93 -13.30
N ASN A 134 -11.11 -5.29 -14.58
CA ASN A 134 -10.12 -6.27 -15.08
C ASN A 134 -10.16 -7.61 -14.33
N GLY A 135 -11.34 -8.12 -14.03
CA GLY A 135 -11.53 -9.38 -13.31
C GLY A 135 -11.40 -9.28 -11.78
N VAL A 136 -11.06 -8.12 -11.25
CA VAL A 136 -11.00 -7.91 -9.79
C VAL A 136 -12.27 -7.22 -9.32
N VAL A 137 -13.02 -7.90 -8.48
CA VAL A 137 -14.22 -7.36 -7.84
C VAL A 137 -13.83 -6.67 -6.54
N GLY A 138 -14.21 -5.41 -6.36
CA GLY A 138 -13.87 -4.64 -5.18
C GLY A 138 -14.81 -3.47 -4.92
N VAL A 139 -14.66 -2.86 -3.75
CA VAL A 139 -15.40 -1.64 -3.37
C VAL A 139 -14.56 -0.43 -3.76
N PRO A 140 -15.12 0.58 -4.47
CA PRO A 140 -14.38 1.78 -4.80
C PRO A 140 -13.87 2.50 -3.54
N ARG A 141 -12.61 2.91 -3.58
CA ARG A 141 -11.98 3.66 -2.48
C ARG A 141 -12.82 4.85 -2.02
N LYS A 142 -13.43 5.59 -2.97
CA LYS A 142 -14.30 6.73 -2.68
C LYS A 142 -15.45 6.37 -1.74
N CYS A 143 -16.12 5.23 -1.98
CA CYS A 143 -17.23 4.76 -1.12
C CYS A 143 -16.73 4.45 0.30
N LEU A 144 -15.55 3.84 0.44
CA LEU A 144 -14.95 3.55 1.75
C LEU A 144 -14.58 4.85 2.49
N GLU A 145 -14.02 5.83 1.78
CA GLU A 145 -13.67 7.14 2.36
C GLU A 145 -14.89 7.94 2.81
N GLU A 146 -15.96 7.95 2.00
CA GLU A 146 -17.23 8.60 2.36
C GLU A 146 -17.85 7.95 3.58
N ARG A 147 -17.82 6.63 3.65
CA ARG A 147 -18.32 5.89 4.80
C ARG A 147 -17.49 6.15 6.06
N ALA A 148 -16.16 6.16 5.94
CA ALA A 148 -15.27 6.47 7.04
C ALA A 148 -15.51 7.89 7.59
N LYS A 149 -15.75 8.88 6.72
CA LYS A 149 -16.12 10.25 7.13
C LYS A 149 -17.46 10.28 7.87
N ALA A 150 -18.47 9.56 7.36
CA ALA A 150 -19.78 9.50 8.01
C ALA A 150 -19.68 8.90 9.42
N LEU A 151 -18.94 7.80 9.58
CA LEU A 151 -18.71 7.17 10.89
C LEU A 151 -17.91 8.07 11.83
N ALA A 152 -16.90 8.77 11.31
CA ALA A 152 -16.13 9.74 12.09
C ALA A 152 -17.00 10.84 12.66
N ASN A 153 -17.89 11.42 11.85
CA ASN A 153 -18.82 12.48 12.27
C ASN A 153 -19.84 12.00 13.31
N GLN A 154 -20.14 10.69 13.33
CA GLN A 154 -20.99 10.07 14.34
C GLN A 154 -20.25 9.70 15.63
N GLY A 155 -18.94 9.96 15.69
CA GLY A 155 -18.08 9.55 16.82
C GLY A 155 -17.77 8.04 16.85
N GLU A 156 -18.16 7.32 15.83
CA GLU A 156 -18.05 5.87 15.75
C GLU A 156 -16.71 5.40 15.17
N TRP A 157 -15.60 5.78 15.78
CA TRP A 157 -14.26 5.34 15.39
C TRP A 157 -13.88 3.94 15.90
N ALA A 158 -14.77 3.25 16.59
CA ALA A 158 -14.51 1.97 17.27
C ALA A 158 -14.24 0.78 16.33
N PHE A 159 -13.92 1.01 15.03
CA PHE A 159 -13.85 -0.02 14.00
C PHE A 159 -12.46 -0.47 13.60
N PHE A 160 -11.45 0.07 14.20
CA PHE A 160 -10.07 -0.28 13.88
C PHE A 160 -9.47 -1.29 14.88
N TYR A 161 -10.31 -2.05 15.58
CA TYR A 161 -9.88 -3.09 16.51
C TYR A 161 -10.26 -4.48 16.07
#